data_4b6517b67e287032880979038261aa92
#
_entry.id   4b6517b67e287032880979038261aa92
#
_cell.length_a   1.000
_cell.length_b   1.000
_cell.length_c   1.000
_cell.angle_alpha   90.00
_cell.angle_beta   90.00
_cell.angle_gamma   90.00
#
_symmetry.space_group_name_H-M   'P 1'
#
loop_
_entity.id
_entity.type
_entity.pdbx_description
1 polymer ?
#
loop_
_entity_poly.entity_id
_entity_poly.type
_entity_poly.pdbx_seq_one_letter_code
_entity_poly.pdbx_strand_id
1 'polypeptide(L)'
;MTLIRADQVREAIIDVIEANATIMALLDDVNEVRESDWKGMEFTYPNYRVRINSITPFEDCYQNLDASIYCFSEEKSSQEAEEMAGTVANELDDKSFTQDSIRFTNVSVDIIPAIAQDELTWRAECQIRSLINL
;
A
#
# COMPACT_ATOMS: atom_id res chain seq x y z
N MET A 1 -9.76 22.18 -11.70
CA MET A 1 -9.28 20.82 -11.53
C MET A 1 -10.13 20.10 -10.51
N THR A 2 -10.57 18.89 -10.83
CA THR A 2 -11.27 18.02 -9.88
C THR A 2 -10.27 17.07 -9.26
N LEU A 3 -10.18 17.07 -7.93
CA LEU A 3 -9.30 16.13 -7.24
C LEU A 3 -9.88 14.72 -7.29
N ILE A 4 -9.00 13.74 -7.44
CA ILE A 4 -9.37 12.34 -7.36
C ILE A 4 -9.66 12.03 -5.88
N ARG A 5 -10.77 11.35 -5.60
CA ARG A 5 -11.12 11.03 -4.21
C ARG A 5 -10.18 9.97 -3.63
N ALA A 6 -9.94 10.09 -2.33
CA ALA A 6 -9.07 9.15 -1.62
C ALA A 6 -9.55 7.70 -1.74
N ASP A 7 -10.86 7.46 -1.71
CA ASP A 7 -11.40 6.10 -1.84
C ASP A 7 -11.09 5.48 -3.21
N GLN A 8 -11.12 6.30 -4.28
CA GLN A 8 -10.78 5.84 -5.62
C GLN A 8 -9.30 5.45 -5.72
N VAL A 9 -8.41 6.26 -5.18
CA VAL A 9 -6.98 6.00 -5.19
C VAL A 9 -6.65 4.77 -4.33
N ARG A 10 -7.28 4.68 -3.17
CA ARG A 10 -7.09 3.55 -2.26
C ARG A 10 -7.50 2.24 -2.93
N GLU A 11 -8.66 2.21 -3.58
CA GLU A 11 -9.13 1.04 -4.29
C GLU A 11 -8.18 0.66 -5.44
N ALA A 12 -7.67 1.65 -6.16
CA ALA A 12 -6.69 1.40 -7.23
C ALA A 12 -5.41 0.76 -6.68
N ILE A 13 -4.91 1.23 -5.55
CA ILE A 13 -3.71 0.65 -4.92
C ILE A 13 -4.00 -0.77 -4.45
N ILE A 14 -5.15 -1.01 -3.83
CA ILE A 14 -5.56 -2.37 -3.43
C ILE A 14 -5.59 -3.29 -4.65
N ASP A 15 -6.16 -2.85 -5.75
CA ASP A 15 -6.23 -3.64 -6.98
C ASP A 15 -4.85 -3.91 -7.58
N VAL A 16 -3.93 -2.95 -7.51
CA VAL A 16 -2.54 -3.16 -7.95
C VAL A 16 -1.88 -4.26 -7.11
N ILE A 17 -2.06 -4.23 -5.80
CA ILE A 17 -1.50 -5.24 -4.90
C ILE A 17 -2.10 -6.61 -5.20
N GLU A 18 -3.42 -6.69 -5.30
CA GLU A 18 -4.13 -7.95 -5.54
C GLU A 18 -3.81 -8.56 -6.91
N ALA A 19 -3.50 -7.73 -7.90
CA ALA A 19 -3.10 -8.18 -9.22
C ALA A 19 -1.64 -8.65 -9.30
N ASN A 20 -0.84 -8.39 -8.27
CA ASN A 20 0.58 -8.74 -8.26
C ASN A 20 0.80 -10.05 -7.53
N ALA A 21 1.06 -11.11 -8.30
CA ALA A 21 1.22 -12.46 -7.74
C ALA A 21 2.38 -12.57 -6.75
N THR A 22 3.47 -11.82 -6.97
CA THR A 22 4.64 -11.84 -6.08
C THR A 22 4.31 -11.26 -4.72
N ILE A 23 3.58 -10.15 -4.69
CA ILE A 23 3.14 -9.52 -3.44
C ILE A 23 2.13 -10.42 -2.74
N MET A 24 1.15 -10.94 -3.47
CA MET A 24 0.08 -11.77 -2.90
C MET A 24 0.57 -13.12 -2.40
N ALA A 25 1.68 -13.62 -2.94
CA ALA A 25 2.23 -14.92 -2.53
C ALA A 25 2.63 -14.97 -1.05
N LEU A 26 2.84 -13.81 -0.41
CA LEU A 26 3.21 -13.73 0.99
C LEU A 26 2.01 -13.80 1.93
N LEU A 27 0.78 -13.71 1.42
CA LEU A 27 -0.44 -13.78 2.22
C LEU A 27 -0.98 -15.19 2.27
N ASP A 28 -1.49 -15.59 3.44
CA ASP A 28 -2.22 -16.85 3.59
C ASP A 28 -3.67 -16.72 3.13
N ASP A 29 -4.25 -15.53 3.29
CA ASP A 29 -5.62 -15.23 2.88
C ASP A 29 -5.61 -14.09 1.87
N VAL A 30 -6.07 -14.37 0.63
CA VAL A 30 -6.09 -13.39 -0.47
C VAL A 30 -7.03 -12.21 -0.22
N ASN A 31 -7.93 -12.32 0.76
CA ASN A 31 -8.86 -11.25 1.10
C ASN A 31 -8.30 -10.24 2.10
N GLU A 32 -7.05 -10.39 2.52
CA GLU A 32 -6.45 -9.54 3.55
C GLU A 32 -5.64 -8.36 3.01
N VAL A 33 -6.05 -7.82 1.86
CA VAL A 33 -5.60 -6.52 1.38
C VAL A 33 -6.79 -5.56 1.51
N ARG A 34 -6.73 -4.68 2.51
CA ARG A 34 -7.87 -3.84 2.86
C ARG A 34 -7.42 -2.42 3.20
N GLU A 35 -8.36 -1.51 3.36
CA GLU A 35 -8.06 -0.17 3.86
C GLU A 35 -7.58 -0.23 5.32
N SER A 36 -6.75 0.72 5.73
CA SER A 36 -6.15 0.70 7.07
C SER A 36 -7.17 0.82 8.21
N ASP A 37 -8.28 1.49 7.94
CA ASP A 37 -9.34 1.71 8.92
C ASP A 37 -10.54 0.79 8.71
N TRP A 38 -10.32 -0.35 8.05
CA TRP A 38 -11.39 -1.32 7.81
C TRP A 38 -11.98 -1.80 9.13
N LYS A 39 -13.30 -1.76 9.21
CA LYS A 39 -14.04 -2.06 10.45
C LYS A 39 -14.63 -3.46 10.49
N GLY A 40 -14.14 -4.37 9.67
CA GLY A 40 -14.54 -5.77 9.71
C GLY A 40 -14.14 -6.45 11.02
N MET A 41 -14.75 -7.58 11.28
CA MET A 41 -14.62 -8.28 12.57
C MET A 41 -13.45 -9.24 12.60
N GLU A 42 -12.95 -9.67 11.45
CA GLU A 42 -11.93 -10.71 11.37
C GLU A 42 -10.70 -10.20 10.65
N PHE A 43 -9.54 -10.51 11.23
CA PHE A 43 -8.24 -10.21 10.64
C PHE A 43 -7.44 -11.50 10.57
N THR A 44 -6.87 -11.78 9.39
CA THR A 44 -5.94 -12.88 9.22
C THR A 44 -4.56 -12.26 8.98
N TYR A 45 -3.53 -12.79 9.62
CA TYR A 45 -2.15 -12.36 9.42
C TYR A 45 -1.40 -13.41 8.61
N PRO A 46 -0.44 -12.99 7.78
CA PRO A 46 -0.06 -11.61 7.51
C PRO A 46 -1.09 -10.87 6.65
N ASN A 47 -1.06 -9.54 6.69
CA ASN A 47 -1.98 -8.74 5.88
C ASN A 47 -1.36 -7.41 5.44
N TYR A 48 -1.93 -6.82 4.39
CA TYR A 48 -1.61 -5.48 3.92
C TYR A 48 -2.76 -4.54 4.21
N ARG A 49 -2.43 -3.32 4.64
CA ARG A 49 -3.42 -2.27 4.87
C ARG A 49 -2.99 -1.00 4.15
N VAL A 50 -3.91 -0.41 3.40
CA VAL A 50 -3.65 0.75 2.55
C VAL A 50 -4.29 1.99 3.16
N ARG A 51 -3.50 3.05 3.27
CA ARG A 51 -3.98 4.35 3.74
C ARG A 51 -3.55 5.43 2.77
N ILE A 52 -4.48 6.32 2.43
CA ILE A 52 -4.17 7.53 1.68
C ILE A 52 -3.90 8.64 2.68
N ASN A 53 -2.67 9.15 2.68
CA ASN A 53 -2.27 10.20 3.62
C ASN A 53 -2.66 11.58 3.11
N SER A 54 -2.42 11.86 1.83
CA SER A 54 -2.79 13.12 1.22
C SER A 54 -2.84 13.02 -0.30
N ILE A 55 -3.70 13.84 -0.89
CA ILE A 55 -3.76 14.08 -2.33
C ILE A 55 -3.78 15.60 -2.49
N THR A 56 -2.74 16.17 -3.10
CA THR A 56 -2.61 17.62 -3.23
C THR A 56 -2.47 18.01 -4.69
N PRO A 57 -3.05 19.16 -5.08
CA PRO A 57 -2.87 19.67 -6.45
C PRO A 57 -1.39 19.89 -6.77
N PHE A 58 -1.04 19.61 -8.00
CA PHE A 58 0.28 19.89 -8.54
C PHE A 58 0.10 20.77 -9.79
N GLU A 59 0.82 20.50 -10.87
CA GLU A 59 0.69 21.28 -12.10
C GLU A 59 -0.30 20.65 -13.07
N ASP A 60 -1.01 21.49 -13.81
CA ASP A 60 -1.97 21.06 -14.84
C ASP A 60 -3.00 20.10 -14.26
N CYS A 61 -3.11 18.90 -14.78
CA CYS A 61 -4.07 17.89 -14.32
C CYS A 61 -3.46 16.88 -13.36
N TYR A 62 -2.23 17.13 -12.87
CA TYR A 62 -1.53 16.20 -11.98
C TYR A 62 -1.78 16.53 -10.51
N GLN A 63 -1.74 15.50 -9.70
CA GLN A 63 -1.84 15.61 -8.25
C GLN A 63 -0.72 14.82 -7.60
N ASN A 64 -0.25 15.30 -6.45
CA ASN A 64 0.73 14.58 -5.64
C ASN A 64 0.00 13.64 -4.70
N LEU A 65 0.36 12.35 -4.76
CA LEU A 65 -0.15 11.33 -3.86
C LEU A 65 0.90 11.00 -2.81
N ASP A 66 0.45 10.91 -1.58
CA ASP A 66 1.21 10.32 -0.46
C ASP A 66 0.32 9.25 0.17
N ALA A 67 0.79 8.00 0.16
CA ALA A 67 0.04 6.87 0.68
C ALA A 67 0.97 5.95 1.46
N SER A 68 0.38 5.13 2.32
CA SER A 68 1.12 4.12 3.08
C SER A 68 0.50 2.74 2.85
N ILE A 69 1.37 1.74 2.71
CA ILE A 69 0.98 0.34 2.76
C ILE A 69 1.61 -0.23 4.01
N TYR A 70 0.78 -0.60 4.98
CA TYR A 70 1.23 -1.24 6.20
C TYR A 70 1.26 -2.75 6.02
N CYS A 71 2.33 -3.37 6.49
CA CYS A 71 2.54 -4.81 6.40
C CYS A 71 2.55 -5.37 7.82
N PHE A 72 1.52 -6.12 8.17
CA PHE A 72 1.33 -6.67 9.53
C PHE A 72 1.66 -8.15 9.57
N SER A 73 2.37 -8.56 10.61
CA SER A 73 2.76 -9.94 10.85
C SER A 73 2.63 -10.29 12.33
N GLU A 74 2.23 -11.53 12.64
CA GLU A 74 2.19 -12.06 14.00
C GLU A 74 3.36 -13.01 14.28
N GLU A 75 4.35 -13.10 13.40
CA GLU A 75 5.53 -13.93 13.62
C GLU A 75 6.36 -13.43 14.80
N LYS A 76 7.21 -14.29 15.34
CA LYS A 76 8.02 -13.95 16.53
C LYS A 76 9.07 -12.88 16.24
N SER A 77 9.54 -12.79 15.00
CA SER A 77 10.49 -11.77 14.59
C SER A 77 9.88 -10.83 13.57
N SER A 78 10.54 -9.69 13.36
CA SER A 78 10.11 -8.70 12.37
C SER A 78 10.33 -9.13 10.92
N GLN A 79 10.98 -10.27 10.69
CA GLN A 79 11.44 -10.67 9.35
C GLN A 79 10.31 -10.74 8.34
N GLU A 80 9.17 -11.35 8.68
CA GLU A 80 8.07 -11.48 7.74
C GLU A 80 7.51 -10.11 7.32
N ALA A 81 7.30 -9.21 8.29
CA ALA A 81 6.81 -7.87 7.99
C ALA A 81 7.79 -7.10 7.09
N GLU A 82 9.07 -7.24 7.33
CA GLU A 82 10.11 -6.58 6.52
C GLU A 82 10.21 -7.19 5.13
N GLU A 83 10.04 -8.50 4.98
CA GLU A 83 9.97 -9.15 3.67
C GLU A 83 8.77 -8.67 2.87
N MET A 84 7.63 -8.49 3.52
CA MET A 84 6.43 -7.96 2.87
C MET A 84 6.69 -6.55 2.33
N ALA A 85 7.24 -5.67 3.16
CA ALA A 85 7.56 -4.31 2.75
C ALA A 85 8.61 -4.27 1.63
N GLY A 86 9.64 -5.09 1.75
CA GLY A 86 10.68 -5.20 0.72
C GLY A 86 10.13 -5.69 -0.60
N THR A 87 9.21 -6.64 -0.58
CA THR A 87 8.58 -7.16 -1.80
C THR A 87 7.72 -6.10 -2.47
N VAL A 88 6.90 -5.37 -1.70
CA VAL A 88 6.10 -4.27 -2.23
C VAL A 88 7.01 -3.22 -2.88
N ALA A 89 8.08 -2.83 -2.19
CA ALA A 89 9.01 -1.84 -2.71
C ALA A 89 9.67 -2.31 -4.02
N ASN A 90 10.15 -3.56 -4.07
CA ASN A 90 10.78 -4.09 -5.27
C ASN A 90 9.84 -4.15 -6.46
N GLU A 91 8.55 -4.39 -6.21
CA GLU A 91 7.57 -4.51 -7.28
C GLU A 91 7.04 -3.16 -7.76
N LEU A 92 7.00 -2.14 -6.90
CA LEU A 92 6.34 -0.86 -7.22
C LEU A 92 7.29 0.31 -7.41
N ASP A 93 8.49 0.28 -6.79
CA ASP A 93 9.40 1.41 -6.87
C ASP A 93 9.88 1.67 -8.29
N ASP A 94 9.95 2.94 -8.65
CA ASP A 94 10.39 3.40 -9.96
C ASP A 94 9.52 2.90 -11.12
N LYS A 95 8.26 2.56 -10.85
CA LYS A 95 7.31 2.11 -11.86
C LYS A 95 6.33 3.22 -12.21
N SER A 96 5.75 3.10 -13.39
CA SER A 96 4.61 3.90 -13.83
C SER A 96 3.57 2.95 -14.40
N PHE A 97 2.32 3.11 -14.02
CA PHE A 97 1.26 2.22 -14.45
C PHE A 97 -0.09 2.92 -14.39
N THR A 98 -1.10 2.29 -14.99
CA THR A 98 -2.49 2.74 -14.91
C THR A 98 -3.31 1.63 -14.26
N GLN A 99 -4.10 2.01 -13.27
CA GLN A 99 -5.01 1.09 -12.60
C GLN A 99 -6.33 1.82 -12.32
N ASP A 100 -7.45 1.19 -12.65
CA ASP A 100 -8.79 1.74 -12.40
C ASP A 100 -8.93 3.16 -13.00
N SER A 101 -8.40 3.36 -14.19
CA SER A 101 -8.36 4.63 -14.93
C SER A 101 -7.51 5.73 -14.29
N ILE A 102 -6.78 5.43 -13.24
CA ILE A 102 -5.84 6.37 -12.61
C ILE A 102 -4.43 6.06 -13.09
N ARG A 103 -3.75 7.09 -13.63
CA ARG A 103 -2.35 6.97 -14.03
C ARG A 103 -1.46 7.31 -12.85
N PHE A 104 -0.60 6.37 -12.48
CA PHE A 104 0.45 6.58 -11.48
C PHE A 104 1.77 6.76 -12.21
N THR A 105 2.42 7.88 -11.99
CA THR A 105 3.66 8.24 -12.69
C THR A 105 4.80 8.36 -11.69
N ASN A 106 5.91 7.68 -12.01
CA ASN A 106 7.15 7.70 -11.22
C ASN A 106 6.89 7.38 -9.73
N VAL A 107 6.32 6.23 -9.48
CA VAL A 107 6.06 5.77 -8.11
C VAL A 107 7.39 5.63 -7.36
N SER A 108 7.47 6.24 -6.19
CA SER A 108 8.62 6.17 -5.29
C SER A 108 8.19 5.47 -4.02
N VAL A 109 8.94 4.47 -3.59
CA VAL A 109 8.61 3.69 -2.39
C VAL A 109 9.77 3.77 -1.39
N ASP A 110 9.48 4.29 -0.20
CA ASP A 110 10.40 4.25 0.94
C ASP A 110 9.95 3.16 1.90
N ILE A 111 10.90 2.37 2.39
CA ILE A 111 10.63 1.33 3.38
C ILE A 111 10.91 1.88 4.77
N ILE A 112 9.93 1.78 5.64
CA ILE A 112 10.08 2.07 7.07
C ILE A 112 10.14 0.74 7.79
N PRO A 113 11.27 0.44 8.47
CA PRO A 113 11.47 -0.86 9.11
C PRO A 113 10.39 -1.20 10.13
N ALA A 114 10.24 -2.49 10.38
CA ALA A 114 9.19 -2.98 11.26
C ALA A 114 9.38 -2.52 12.71
N ILE A 115 8.27 -2.17 13.33
CA ILE A 115 8.19 -1.87 14.76
C ILE A 115 7.21 -2.85 15.40
N ALA A 116 7.36 -3.09 16.70
CA ALA A 116 6.38 -3.85 17.45
C ALA A 116 5.15 -2.96 17.64
N GLN A 117 4.05 -3.32 16.95
CA GLN A 117 2.78 -2.61 17.05
C GLN A 117 2.14 -2.82 18.43
N ASP A 118 2.22 -4.08 18.90
CA ASP A 118 1.81 -4.50 20.24
C ASP A 118 2.58 -5.78 20.59
N GLU A 119 2.16 -6.50 21.63
CA GLU A 119 2.86 -7.70 22.10
C GLU A 119 2.88 -8.85 21.09
N LEU A 120 1.93 -8.86 20.13
CA LEU A 120 1.74 -9.97 19.21
C LEU A 120 1.99 -9.61 17.74
N THR A 121 2.10 -8.32 17.42
CA THR A 121 2.05 -7.88 16.02
C THR A 121 3.22 -6.97 15.67
N TRP A 122 3.85 -7.23 14.53
CA TRP A 122 4.84 -6.36 13.89
C TRP A 122 4.17 -5.58 12.76
N ARG A 123 4.61 -4.33 12.57
CA ARG A 123 4.16 -3.49 11.47
C ARG A 123 5.36 -2.87 10.76
N ALA A 124 5.54 -3.21 9.49
CA ALA A 124 6.42 -2.48 8.58
C ALA A 124 5.56 -1.57 7.70
N GLU A 125 6.17 -0.60 7.05
CA GLU A 125 5.45 0.35 6.21
C GLU A 125 6.19 0.61 4.92
N CYS A 126 5.45 0.69 3.82
CA CYS A 126 5.93 1.27 2.56
C CYS A 126 5.25 2.62 2.39
N GLN A 127 6.02 3.69 2.36
CA GLN A 127 5.51 5.01 2.03
C GLN A 127 5.60 5.22 0.53
N ILE A 128 4.47 5.48 -0.10
CA ILE A 128 4.35 5.60 -1.55
C ILE A 128 4.09 7.06 -1.90
N ARG A 129 4.88 7.57 -2.83
CA ARG A 129 4.68 8.90 -3.43
C ARG A 129 4.62 8.76 -4.93
N SER A 130 3.70 9.47 -5.55
CA SER A 130 3.52 9.41 -7.00
C SER A 130 2.80 10.66 -7.48
N LEU A 131 3.03 11.02 -8.74
CA LEU A 131 2.10 11.89 -9.44
C LEU A 131 0.96 11.02 -9.95
N ILE A 132 -0.27 11.51 -9.80
CA ILE A 132 -1.45 10.82 -10.31
C ILE A 132 -2.29 11.75 -11.16
N ASN A 133 -3.00 11.17 -12.13
CA ASN A 133 -3.97 11.86 -12.95
C ASN A 133 -4.96 10.86 -13.54
N LEU A 134 -6.09 11.38 -13.99
CA LEU A 134 -7.08 10.57 -14.72
C LEU A 134 -6.74 10.45 -16.19
#